data_9b71778073428fd17a757b8ca0b56b6c
#
_entry.id   9b71778073428fd17a757b8ca0b56b6c
#
_cell.length_a   1.000
_cell.length_b   1.000
_cell.length_c   1.000
_cell.angle_alpha   90.00
_cell.angle_beta   90.00
_cell.angle_gamma   90.00
#
_symmetry.space_group_name_H-M   'P 1'
#
loop_
_entity.id
_entity.type
_entity.pdbx_description
1 polymer ?
#
loop_
_entity_poly.entity_id
_entity_poly.type
_entity_poly.pdbx_seq_one_letter_code
_entity_poly.pdbx_strand_id
1 'polypeptide(L)'
;MAEQEHHRPGLSRRRLLRGSTLIGAAGLGLTAAARMADHSASAAPKPAPSYPPLHWIPASPANYTVSNRPTAYPLDFVVIHVTQATFPNTMKIFKDPSSKVSAHYAIASADGYIGQFVREKDVAWHAGNWNHNTRSIGIEHEGWVDKPEYFTDALYRASATLTAAICDRYSIPKTRSRIIGHVEVPGTDHTDPGRYWDWNRYMRLVNAA
;
A
#
# COMPACT_ATOMS: atom_id res chain seq x y z
N MET A 1 -29.35 -7.29 -48.96
CA MET A 1 -30.59 -6.51 -48.80
C MET A 1 -30.48 -5.80 -47.49
N ALA A 2 -30.21 -4.60 -47.66
CA ALA A 2 -30.65 -3.32 -47.15
C ALA A 2 -30.12 -3.03 -45.73
N GLU A 3 -29.05 -2.24 -45.51
CA GLU A 3 -28.95 -0.75 -45.62
C GLU A 3 -30.06 -0.03 -44.85
N GLN A 4 -29.69 0.75 -43.86
CA GLN A 4 -29.53 2.22 -43.84
C GLN A 4 -29.32 2.63 -42.40
N GLU A 5 -28.29 3.30 -42.05
CA GLU A 5 -27.84 4.70 -42.21
C GLU A 5 -28.60 5.74 -41.36
N HIS A 6 -27.72 6.56 -40.73
CA HIS A 6 -27.86 7.99 -40.38
C HIS A 6 -28.63 8.37 -39.12
N HIS A 7 -28.11 9.11 -38.17
CA HIS A 7 -27.87 10.54 -38.34
C HIS A 7 -27.11 11.15 -37.14
N ARG A 8 -26.07 11.93 -37.38
CA ARG A 8 -25.61 13.02 -36.55
C ARG A 8 -26.36 14.28 -37.00
N PRO A 9 -26.53 15.29 -36.14
CA PRO A 9 -25.71 16.49 -36.14
C PRO A 9 -25.53 17.04 -34.72
N GLY A 10 -24.53 17.75 -34.30
CA GLY A 10 -23.67 18.74 -34.98
C GLY A 10 -24.01 20.16 -34.57
N LEU A 11 -23.01 20.80 -33.88
CA LEU A 11 -22.73 22.25 -33.91
C LEU A 11 -23.73 23.19 -33.24
N SER A 12 -23.28 24.17 -32.46
CA SER A 12 -22.66 25.42 -32.84
C SER A 12 -22.48 26.32 -31.61
N ARG A 13 -21.31 26.77 -31.22
CA ARG A 13 -20.61 28.01 -31.63
C ARG A 13 -21.36 29.31 -31.35
N ARG A 14 -20.68 30.13 -30.54
CA ARG A 14 -20.43 31.59 -30.73
C ARG A 14 -21.60 32.53 -30.46
N ARG A 15 -21.41 33.60 -29.79
CA ARG A 15 -20.72 34.91 -29.97
C ARG A 15 -21.42 35.87 -29.03
N LEU A 16 -21.01 37.00 -28.61
CA LEU A 16 -20.05 38.04 -28.91
C LEU A 16 -20.25 39.18 -27.89
N LEU A 17 -19.21 39.68 -27.39
CA LEU A 17 -18.72 41.06 -27.32
C LEU A 17 -19.66 42.24 -27.52
N ARG A 18 -19.34 43.24 -26.76
CA ARG A 18 -19.35 44.72 -26.90
C ARG A 18 -20.20 45.36 -25.84
N GLY A 19 -19.74 46.21 -25.00
CA GLY A 19 -18.84 47.34 -25.17
C GLY A 19 -19.61 48.61 -24.91
N SER A 20 -19.24 49.38 -23.93
CA SER A 20 -19.39 50.85 -23.99
C SER A 20 -18.73 51.52 -22.79
N THR A 21 -17.78 52.34 -23.08
CA THR A 21 -17.15 53.38 -22.27
C THR A 21 -18.14 54.44 -21.81
N LEU A 22 -18.01 54.87 -20.55
CA LEU A 22 -18.33 56.23 -20.17
C LEU A 22 -17.36 56.72 -19.10
N ILE A 23 -16.77 57.86 -19.44
CA ILE A 23 -15.83 58.66 -18.68
C ILE A 23 -16.60 59.46 -17.61
N GLY A 24 -16.11 59.48 -16.40
CA GLY A 24 -16.58 60.38 -15.35
C GLY A 24 -15.46 60.59 -14.32
N ALA A 25 -15.02 61.84 -14.22
CA ALA A 25 -13.85 62.29 -13.49
C ALA A 25 -14.06 62.46 -11.97
N ALA A 26 -12.95 62.43 -11.26
CA ALA A 26 -12.58 63.11 -10.04
C ALA A 26 -13.17 62.65 -8.70
N GLY A 27 -12.30 62.18 -7.85
CA GLY A 27 -12.48 61.98 -6.40
C GLY A 27 -11.22 61.41 -5.77
N LEU A 28 -10.34 62.27 -5.29
CA LEU A 28 -9.19 61.93 -4.47
C LEU A 28 -9.65 61.29 -3.16
N GLY A 29 -9.38 60.02 -3.00
CA GLY A 29 -9.52 59.28 -1.74
C GLY A 29 -8.40 58.26 -1.61
N LEU A 30 -7.33 58.63 -0.92
CA LEU A 30 -6.30 57.69 -0.52
C LEU A 30 -6.87 56.75 0.55
N THR A 31 -7.32 55.59 0.14
CA THR A 31 -7.46 54.46 1.05
C THR A 31 -6.36 53.45 0.72
N ALA A 32 -5.38 53.36 1.58
CA ALA A 32 -4.38 52.31 1.56
C ALA A 32 -5.08 50.97 1.85
N ALA A 33 -5.47 50.26 0.78
CA ALA A 33 -5.86 48.86 0.90
C ALA A 33 -4.61 48.04 1.17
N ALA A 34 -4.39 47.70 2.46
CA ALA A 34 -3.44 46.71 2.86
C ALA A 34 -3.85 45.37 2.19
N ARG A 35 -3.17 45.02 1.11
CA ARG A 35 -3.21 43.66 0.57
C ARG A 35 -2.61 42.75 1.63
N MET A 36 -3.45 42.07 2.41
CA MET A 36 -3.06 40.90 3.14
C MET A 36 -2.67 39.85 2.09
N ALA A 37 -1.36 39.68 1.89
CA ALA A 37 -0.84 38.56 1.15
C ALA A 37 -1.15 37.32 2.01
N ASP A 38 -2.18 36.55 1.61
CA ASP A 38 -2.39 35.21 2.07
C ASP A 38 -1.12 34.40 1.71
N HIS A 39 -0.19 34.37 2.64
CA HIS A 39 0.88 33.40 2.60
C HIS A 39 0.26 32.07 2.96
N SER A 40 -0.35 31.40 1.99
CA SER A 40 -0.60 29.97 2.05
C SER A 40 0.77 29.32 2.24
N ALA A 41 1.15 29.09 3.49
CA ALA A 41 2.34 28.33 3.81
C ALA A 41 2.17 26.96 3.15
N SER A 42 2.85 26.76 2.02
CA SER A 42 2.99 25.44 1.42
C SER A 42 3.62 24.55 2.47
N ALA A 43 2.86 23.62 3.01
CA ALA A 43 3.38 22.66 3.95
C ALA A 43 4.60 21.98 3.30
N ALA A 44 5.71 21.97 4.01
CA ALA A 44 6.91 21.27 3.56
C ALA A 44 6.54 19.82 3.19
N PRO A 45 7.10 19.25 2.10
CA PRO A 45 6.83 17.88 1.73
C PRO A 45 7.07 16.96 2.93
N LYS A 46 6.08 16.10 3.26
CA LYS A 46 6.24 15.11 4.31
C LYS A 46 7.50 14.28 3.98
N PRO A 47 8.42 14.07 4.92
CA PRO A 47 9.58 13.22 4.69
C PRO A 47 9.14 11.87 4.13
N ALA A 48 9.91 11.32 3.19
CA ALA A 48 9.64 9.98 2.69
C ALA A 48 9.62 8.99 3.87
N PRO A 49 8.66 8.03 3.90
CA PRO A 49 8.55 7.07 5.00
C PRO A 49 9.87 6.31 5.17
N SER A 50 10.37 6.27 6.39
CA SER A 50 11.60 5.56 6.72
C SER A 50 11.28 4.09 6.96
N TYR A 51 11.79 3.22 6.08
CA TYR A 51 11.72 1.78 6.29
C TYR A 51 12.67 1.36 7.42
N PRO A 52 12.29 0.35 8.23
CA PRO A 52 13.25 -0.29 9.13
C PRO A 52 14.38 -0.95 8.33
N PRO A 53 15.50 -1.36 8.96
CA PRO A 53 16.55 -2.11 8.28
C PRO A 53 15.99 -3.34 7.58
N LEU A 54 16.28 -3.49 6.28
CA LEU A 54 15.81 -4.60 5.43
C LEU A 54 17.00 -5.37 4.89
N HIS A 55 16.88 -6.69 4.85
CA HIS A 55 17.90 -7.57 4.31
C HIS A 55 17.38 -8.24 3.04
N TRP A 56 18.02 -7.95 1.91
CA TRP A 56 17.63 -8.52 0.62
C TRP A 56 18.01 -9.99 0.53
N ILE A 57 17.03 -10.87 0.43
CA ILE A 57 17.16 -12.34 0.34
C ILE A 57 16.22 -12.79 -0.80
N PRO A 58 16.64 -12.72 -2.07
CA PRO A 58 15.72 -12.90 -3.19
C PRO A 58 15.06 -14.28 -3.21
N ALA A 59 13.74 -14.31 -3.39
CA ALA A 59 12.99 -15.50 -3.76
C ALA A 59 13.38 -15.96 -5.17
N SER A 60 13.11 -17.22 -5.50
CA SER A 60 13.24 -17.72 -6.87
C SER A 60 12.36 -16.90 -7.82
N PRO A 61 12.88 -16.50 -8.99
CA PRO A 61 12.06 -15.82 -10.01
C PRO A 61 10.84 -16.63 -10.47
N ALA A 62 10.84 -17.95 -10.23
CA ALA A 62 9.71 -18.84 -10.53
C ALA A 62 8.54 -18.74 -9.53
N ASN A 63 8.69 -17.95 -8.45
CA ASN A 63 7.74 -17.86 -7.34
C ASN A 63 7.04 -16.51 -7.23
N TYR A 64 7.28 -15.59 -8.15
CA TYR A 64 6.60 -14.30 -8.20
C TYR A 64 6.45 -13.80 -9.63
N THR A 65 5.68 -12.76 -9.84
CA THR A 65 5.51 -12.15 -11.16
C THR A 65 6.18 -10.77 -11.19
N VAL A 66 7.05 -10.56 -12.16
CA VAL A 66 7.65 -9.23 -12.42
C VAL A 66 6.55 -8.25 -12.84
N SER A 67 6.55 -7.07 -12.25
CA SER A 67 5.53 -6.07 -12.47
C SER A 67 6.09 -4.65 -12.28
N ASN A 68 5.20 -3.66 -12.34
CA ASN A 68 5.51 -2.26 -12.06
C ASN A 68 4.39 -1.63 -11.22
N ARG A 69 4.20 -2.12 -9.99
CA ARG A 69 3.24 -1.54 -9.05
C ARG A 69 3.80 -0.25 -8.42
N PRO A 70 2.98 0.72 -8.09
CA PRO A 70 1.52 0.73 -8.16
C PRO A 70 0.93 1.09 -9.53
N THR A 71 1.75 1.31 -10.57
CA THR A 71 1.25 1.72 -11.90
C THR A 71 0.41 0.62 -12.57
N ALA A 72 0.89 -0.64 -12.56
CA ALA A 72 0.18 -1.75 -13.18
C ALA A 72 -1.05 -2.21 -12.37
N TYR A 73 -0.92 -2.19 -11.04
CA TYR A 73 -1.98 -2.58 -10.11
C TYR A 73 -1.89 -1.66 -8.88
N PRO A 74 -3.01 -1.13 -8.36
CA PRO A 74 -3.01 -0.34 -7.13
C PRO A 74 -2.56 -1.21 -5.94
N LEU A 75 -1.95 -0.59 -4.94
CA LEU A 75 -1.64 -1.24 -3.67
C LEU A 75 -2.62 -0.75 -2.62
N ASP A 76 -3.53 -1.63 -2.21
CA ASP A 76 -4.66 -1.31 -1.35
C ASP A 76 -4.61 -2.00 0.01
N PHE A 77 -3.79 -3.05 0.14
CA PHE A 77 -3.77 -3.91 1.32
C PHE A 77 -2.36 -4.25 1.77
N VAL A 78 -2.22 -4.50 3.07
CA VAL A 78 -1.15 -5.31 3.64
C VAL A 78 -1.79 -6.59 4.17
N VAL A 79 -1.25 -7.75 3.79
CA VAL A 79 -1.73 -9.05 4.25
C VAL A 79 -0.72 -9.65 5.23
N ILE A 80 -1.22 -9.95 6.42
CA ILE A 80 -0.45 -10.52 7.54
C ILE A 80 -0.60 -12.03 7.51
N HIS A 81 0.54 -12.71 7.44
CA HIS A 81 0.65 -14.17 7.40
C HIS A 81 1.44 -14.70 8.59
N VAL A 82 1.32 -16.01 8.84
CA VAL A 82 2.20 -16.79 9.70
C VAL A 82 2.71 -17.99 8.91
N THR A 83 4.02 -18.13 8.84
CA THR A 83 4.72 -19.02 7.90
C THR A 83 4.45 -20.49 8.09
N GLN A 84 3.93 -20.92 9.25
CA GLN A 84 3.88 -22.33 9.70
C GLN A 84 5.26 -23.01 9.62
N ALA A 85 6.33 -22.24 9.78
CA ALA A 85 7.71 -22.65 9.64
C ALA A 85 8.65 -21.74 10.44
N THR A 86 9.92 -22.17 10.56
CA THR A 86 10.99 -21.28 11.03
C THR A 86 11.45 -20.36 9.92
N PHE A 87 12.02 -19.20 10.26
CA PHE A 87 12.55 -18.23 9.29
C PHE A 87 13.55 -18.87 8.29
N PRO A 88 14.53 -19.72 8.71
CA PRO A 88 15.40 -20.41 7.76
C PRO A 88 14.65 -21.36 6.80
N ASN A 89 13.58 -22.01 7.23
CA ASN A 89 12.78 -22.87 6.36
C ASN A 89 11.96 -22.04 5.38
N THR A 90 11.38 -20.92 5.81
CA THR A 90 10.70 -19.97 4.93
C THR A 90 11.63 -19.48 3.81
N MET A 91 12.89 -19.14 4.14
CA MET A 91 13.90 -18.80 3.13
C MET A 91 14.12 -19.91 2.11
N LYS A 92 14.19 -21.17 2.55
CA LYS A 92 14.37 -22.32 1.65
C LYS A 92 13.17 -22.48 0.73
N ILE A 93 11.95 -22.38 1.27
CA ILE A 93 10.70 -22.48 0.49
C ILE A 93 10.66 -21.39 -0.59
N PHE A 94 10.93 -20.14 -0.25
CA PHE A 94 10.87 -19.04 -1.23
C PHE A 94 11.97 -19.12 -2.29
N LYS A 95 13.11 -19.74 -1.98
CA LYS A 95 14.20 -19.97 -2.93
C LYS A 95 14.00 -21.20 -3.82
N ASP A 96 13.17 -22.16 -3.41
CA ASP A 96 12.88 -23.36 -4.21
C ASP A 96 11.95 -22.99 -5.38
N PRO A 97 12.38 -23.10 -6.65
CA PRO A 97 11.56 -22.77 -7.80
C PRO A 97 10.32 -23.66 -7.96
N SER A 98 10.25 -24.80 -7.28
CA SER A 98 9.12 -25.72 -7.32
C SER A 98 7.99 -25.33 -6.35
N SER A 99 8.26 -24.51 -5.34
CA SER A 99 7.31 -24.17 -4.28
C SER A 99 6.13 -23.32 -4.75
N LYS A 100 6.32 -22.50 -5.79
CA LYS A 100 5.29 -21.62 -6.39
C LYS A 100 4.62 -20.67 -5.38
N VAL A 101 5.33 -20.32 -4.31
CA VAL A 101 4.91 -19.35 -3.29
C VAL A 101 6.04 -18.40 -2.94
N SER A 102 5.68 -17.18 -2.53
CA SER A 102 6.60 -16.18 -1.97
C SER A 102 5.80 -15.13 -1.22
N ALA A 103 6.48 -14.33 -0.40
CA ALA A 103 5.95 -13.08 0.13
C ALA A 103 6.94 -11.95 -0.12
N HIS A 104 6.52 -10.69 0.10
CA HIS A 104 7.43 -9.57 -0.05
C HIS A 104 8.44 -9.55 1.08
N TYR A 105 7.98 -9.85 2.30
CA TYR A 105 8.77 -9.82 3.51
C TYR A 105 8.52 -11.06 4.37
N ALA A 106 9.52 -11.42 5.16
CA ALA A 106 9.37 -12.31 6.30
C ALA A 106 10.11 -11.74 7.50
N ILE A 107 9.58 -11.97 8.70
CA ILE A 107 10.08 -11.42 9.95
C ILE A 107 10.39 -12.56 10.90
N ALA A 108 11.62 -12.58 11.42
CA ALA A 108 12.05 -13.57 12.43
C ALA A 108 11.44 -13.25 13.80
N SER A 109 11.04 -14.29 14.51
CA SER A 109 10.40 -14.15 15.82
C SER A 109 11.36 -13.67 16.91
N ALA A 110 12.60 -14.13 16.89
CA ALA A 110 13.53 -13.94 17.99
C ALA A 110 13.93 -12.47 18.20
N ASP A 111 14.19 -11.74 17.10
CA ASP A 111 14.82 -10.43 17.12
C ASP A 111 14.14 -9.39 16.21
N GLY A 112 13.11 -9.82 15.45
CA GLY A 112 12.44 -8.94 14.48
C GLY A 112 13.26 -8.68 13.22
N TYR A 113 14.26 -9.52 12.90
CA TYR A 113 15.01 -9.44 11.65
C TYR A 113 14.08 -9.50 10.44
N ILE A 114 14.22 -8.57 9.49
CA ILE A 114 13.34 -8.47 8.33
C ILE A 114 14.07 -8.85 7.06
N GLY A 115 13.69 -9.98 6.47
CA GLY A 115 14.08 -10.38 5.12
C GLY A 115 13.12 -9.83 4.08
N GLN A 116 13.64 -9.21 3.01
CA GLN A 116 12.87 -8.86 1.82
C GLN A 116 13.15 -9.87 0.72
N PHE A 117 12.12 -10.54 0.20
CA PHE A 117 12.24 -11.63 -0.78
C PHE A 117 11.76 -11.24 -2.18
N VAL A 118 10.73 -10.39 -2.26
CA VAL A 118 10.21 -9.85 -3.53
C VAL A 118 10.15 -8.33 -3.43
N ARG A 119 10.52 -7.64 -4.51
CA ARG A 119 10.39 -6.17 -4.56
C ARG A 119 8.92 -5.78 -4.50
N GLU A 120 8.57 -4.72 -3.80
CA GLU A 120 7.18 -4.26 -3.69
C GLU A 120 6.54 -3.93 -5.04
N LYS A 121 7.32 -3.53 -6.04
CA LYS A 121 6.84 -3.31 -7.40
C LYS A 121 6.42 -4.60 -8.12
N ASP A 122 6.90 -5.75 -7.69
CA ASP A 122 6.61 -7.07 -8.27
C ASP A 122 5.48 -7.74 -7.47
N VAL A 123 4.85 -8.77 -8.04
CA VAL A 123 3.72 -9.47 -7.42
C VAL A 123 4.22 -10.75 -6.76
N ALA A 124 4.30 -10.76 -5.43
CA ALA A 124 4.54 -12.00 -4.68
C ALA A 124 3.29 -12.89 -4.69
N TRP A 125 3.48 -14.20 -4.62
CA TRP A 125 2.40 -15.19 -4.62
C TRP A 125 2.17 -15.69 -3.18
N HIS A 126 1.39 -14.93 -2.41
CA HIS A 126 1.19 -15.18 -0.97
C HIS A 126 -0.27 -15.40 -0.55
N ALA A 127 -1.23 -14.88 -1.33
CA ALA A 127 -2.61 -14.82 -0.86
C ALA A 127 -3.52 -15.91 -1.45
N GLY A 128 -2.99 -16.82 -2.30
CA GLY A 128 -3.81 -17.81 -2.99
C GLY A 128 -4.88 -17.22 -3.92
N ASN A 129 -4.96 -15.90 -4.00
CA ASN A 129 -5.95 -15.14 -4.75
C ASN A 129 -5.24 -14.09 -5.60
N TRP A 130 -5.38 -14.17 -6.93
CA TRP A 130 -4.67 -13.28 -7.85
C TRP A 130 -4.99 -11.79 -7.63
N ASN A 131 -6.25 -11.46 -7.38
CA ASN A 131 -6.65 -10.06 -7.12
C ASN A 131 -5.96 -9.51 -5.88
N HIS A 132 -5.85 -10.31 -4.79
CA HIS A 132 -5.14 -9.90 -3.59
C HIS A 132 -3.63 -9.91 -3.79
N ASN A 133 -3.04 -10.89 -4.48
CA ASN A 133 -1.61 -10.89 -4.80
C ASN A 133 -1.19 -9.62 -5.53
N THR A 134 -1.96 -9.17 -6.53
CA THR A 134 -1.63 -7.98 -7.32
C THR A 134 -1.80 -6.68 -6.53
N ARG A 135 -2.69 -6.62 -5.54
CA ARG A 135 -3.10 -5.40 -4.82
C ARG A 135 -2.60 -5.32 -3.39
N SER A 136 -1.71 -6.21 -2.97
CA SER A 136 -1.22 -6.21 -1.59
C SER A 136 0.29 -6.39 -1.48
N ILE A 137 0.78 -6.06 -0.29
CA ILE A 137 2.09 -6.45 0.21
C ILE A 137 1.89 -7.54 1.26
N GLY A 138 2.42 -8.74 1.02
CA GLY A 138 2.37 -9.85 1.98
C GLY A 138 3.57 -9.82 2.92
N ILE A 139 3.30 -9.95 4.21
CA ILE A 139 4.30 -10.01 5.29
C ILE A 139 4.10 -11.31 6.05
N GLU A 140 5.09 -12.18 5.99
CA GLU A 140 5.14 -13.42 6.74
C GLU A 140 5.76 -13.21 8.13
N HIS A 141 5.26 -13.92 9.11
CA HIS A 141 5.76 -13.92 10.48
C HIS A 141 6.19 -15.34 10.84
N GLU A 142 7.46 -15.49 11.23
CA GLU A 142 7.98 -16.77 11.70
C GLU A 142 7.11 -17.33 12.83
N GLY A 143 6.71 -18.61 12.71
CA GLY A 143 5.98 -19.32 13.75
C GLY A 143 4.82 -20.13 13.22
N TRP A 144 3.92 -20.49 14.16
CA TRP A 144 2.74 -21.31 13.92
C TRP A 144 1.52 -20.64 14.56
N VAL A 145 0.36 -20.74 13.92
CA VAL A 145 -0.89 -20.12 14.40
C VAL A 145 -1.34 -20.60 15.78
N ASP A 146 -0.89 -21.77 16.21
CA ASP A 146 -1.20 -22.39 17.50
C ASP A 146 -0.09 -22.25 18.56
N LYS A 147 1.02 -21.55 18.23
CA LYS A 147 2.19 -21.35 19.10
C LYS A 147 2.42 -19.88 19.43
N PRO A 148 1.73 -19.35 20.47
CA PRO A 148 1.79 -17.91 20.79
C PRO A 148 3.19 -17.43 21.20
N GLU A 149 4.10 -18.32 21.63
CA GLU A 149 5.48 -18.00 21.98
C GLU A 149 6.30 -17.39 20.84
N TYR A 150 5.89 -17.59 19.59
CA TYR A 150 6.50 -16.97 18.42
C TYR A 150 6.07 -15.51 18.19
N PHE A 151 4.98 -15.07 18.79
CA PHE A 151 4.47 -13.71 18.64
C PHE A 151 5.12 -12.76 19.65
N THR A 152 6.43 -12.63 19.55
CA THR A 152 7.27 -11.84 20.46
C THR A 152 7.08 -10.34 20.30
N ASP A 153 7.56 -9.56 21.28
CA ASP A 153 7.61 -8.10 21.20
C ASP A 153 8.45 -7.62 20.02
N ALA A 154 9.58 -8.27 19.77
CA ALA A 154 10.49 -7.92 18.68
C ALA A 154 9.79 -8.07 17.33
N LEU A 155 9.14 -9.21 17.10
CA LEU A 155 8.37 -9.49 15.88
C LEU A 155 7.25 -8.46 15.67
N TYR A 156 6.43 -8.18 16.70
CA TYR A 156 5.33 -7.21 16.58
C TYR A 156 5.83 -5.80 16.24
N ARG A 157 6.88 -5.32 16.92
CA ARG A 157 7.43 -3.97 16.70
C ARG A 157 8.03 -3.85 15.31
N ALA A 158 8.84 -4.82 14.89
CA ALA A 158 9.45 -4.83 13.57
C ALA A 158 8.39 -4.85 12.45
N SER A 159 7.39 -5.72 12.59
CA SER A 159 6.28 -5.82 11.64
C SER A 159 5.44 -4.55 11.59
N ALA A 160 5.10 -3.98 12.74
CA ALA A 160 4.29 -2.77 12.80
C ALA A 160 5.00 -1.57 12.17
N THR A 161 6.31 -1.41 12.42
CA THR A 161 7.13 -0.35 11.80
C THR A 161 7.20 -0.53 10.29
N LEU A 162 7.42 -1.76 9.81
CA LEU A 162 7.42 -2.06 8.37
C LEU A 162 6.05 -1.77 7.75
N THR A 163 4.98 -2.25 8.37
CA THR A 163 3.60 -2.04 7.89
C THR A 163 3.25 -0.55 7.83
N ALA A 164 3.63 0.22 8.85
CA ALA A 164 3.41 1.67 8.86
C ALA A 164 4.14 2.36 7.69
N ALA A 165 5.41 2.01 7.46
CA ALA A 165 6.20 2.54 6.35
C ALA A 165 5.60 2.21 4.97
N ILE A 166 5.12 0.96 4.79
CA ILE A 166 4.41 0.53 3.57
C ILE A 166 3.12 1.34 3.39
N CYS A 167 2.31 1.46 4.43
CA CYS A 167 1.06 2.22 4.40
C CYS A 167 1.29 3.69 4.03
N ASP A 168 2.30 4.32 4.63
CA ASP A 168 2.65 5.71 4.32
C ASP A 168 3.19 5.88 2.90
N ARG A 169 3.98 4.92 2.41
CA ARG A 169 4.54 4.95 1.05
C ARG A 169 3.46 4.87 -0.03
N TYR A 170 2.48 4.00 0.16
CA TYR A 170 1.46 3.71 -0.84
C TYR A 170 0.10 4.33 -0.53
N SER A 171 0.02 5.18 0.50
CA SER A 171 -1.22 5.83 0.95
C SER A 171 -2.32 4.81 1.31
N ILE A 172 -1.92 3.67 1.87
CA ILE A 172 -2.85 2.65 2.37
C ILE A 172 -3.34 3.10 3.76
N PRO A 173 -4.65 3.23 3.99
CA PRO A 173 -5.16 3.59 5.32
C PRO A 173 -4.72 2.57 6.39
N LYS A 174 -4.18 3.07 7.51
CA LYS A 174 -3.75 2.23 8.66
C LYS A 174 -4.98 1.73 9.46
N THR A 175 -5.82 0.93 8.82
CA THR A 175 -7.07 0.39 9.38
C THR A 175 -7.15 -1.13 9.19
N ARG A 176 -7.97 -1.81 10.03
CA ARG A 176 -8.20 -3.26 9.92
C ARG A 176 -8.85 -3.67 8.59
N SER A 177 -9.52 -2.78 7.90
CA SER A 177 -10.08 -3.08 6.57
C SER A 177 -9.03 -3.06 5.45
N ARG A 178 -7.80 -2.59 5.74
CA ARG A 178 -6.69 -2.50 4.78
C ARG A 178 -5.46 -3.30 5.21
N ILE A 179 -5.31 -3.53 6.51
CA ILE A 179 -4.30 -4.41 7.09
C ILE A 179 -5.05 -5.64 7.58
N ILE A 180 -5.05 -6.68 6.75
CA ILE A 180 -5.90 -7.88 6.93
C ILE A 180 -5.06 -9.12 7.19
N GLY A 181 -5.67 -10.14 7.78
CA GLY A 181 -5.07 -11.48 7.86
C GLY A 181 -5.32 -12.28 6.59
N HIS A 182 -4.54 -13.31 6.34
CA HIS A 182 -4.76 -14.21 5.22
C HIS A 182 -6.16 -14.85 5.27
N VAL A 183 -6.63 -15.21 6.45
CA VAL A 183 -8.00 -15.74 6.68
C VAL A 183 -9.12 -14.85 6.15
N GLU A 184 -8.84 -13.56 5.93
CA GLU A 184 -9.82 -12.58 5.44
C GLU A 184 -9.78 -12.42 3.89
N VAL A 185 -8.86 -13.12 3.21
CA VAL A 185 -8.77 -13.11 1.75
C VAL A 185 -9.91 -13.97 1.16
N PRO A 186 -10.72 -13.44 0.25
CA PRO A 186 -11.83 -14.19 -0.32
C PRO A 186 -11.40 -15.48 -1.01
N GLY A 187 -12.06 -16.58 -0.64
CA GLY A 187 -11.82 -17.91 -1.22
C GLY A 187 -10.61 -18.65 -0.64
N THR A 188 -9.97 -18.12 0.39
CA THR A 188 -8.90 -18.82 1.12
C THR A 188 -9.47 -19.92 2.02
N ASP A 189 -8.70 -20.98 2.21
CA ASP A 189 -8.89 -21.99 3.27
C ASP A 189 -7.86 -21.83 4.40
N HIS A 190 -7.02 -20.80 4.32
CA HIS A 190 -6.02 -20.46 5.32
C HIS A 190 -6.63 -19.84 6.58
N THR A 191 -5.99 -20.09 7.73
CA THR A 191 -6.46 -19.64 9.04
C THR A 191 -5.54 -18.60 9.70
N ASP A 192 -4.40 -18.31 9.06
CA ASP A 192 -3.40 -17.38 9.59
C ASP A 192 -3.86 -15.90 9.48
N PRO A 193 -3.44 -15.06 10.40
CA PRO A 193 -2.42 -15.28 11.43
C PRO A 193 -2.91 -16.03 12.68
N GLY A 194 -4.16 -16.46 12.72
CA GLY A 194 -4.72 -17.26 13.80
C GLY A 194 -5.18 -16.47 15.02
N ARG A 195 -5.80 -17.18 15.97
CA ARG A 195 -6.46 -16.58 17.16
C ARG A 195 -5.52 -15.94 18.17
N TYR A 196 -4.24 -16.30 18.15
CA TYR A 196 -3.24 -15.77 19.08
C TYR A 196 -2.57 -14.49 18.56
N TRP A 197 -2.84 -14.09 17.34
CA TRP A 197 -2.40 -12.79 16.83
C TRP A 197 -3.22 -11.68 17.47
N ASP A 198 -2.56 -10.83 18.26
CA ASP A 198 -3.22 -9.69 18.92
C ASP A 198 -3.37 -8.50 17.97
N TRP A 199 -4.48 -8.47 17.24
CA TRP A 199 -4.82 -7.38 16.32
C TRP A 199 -4.91 -6.02 17.00
N ASN A 200 -5.41 -5.94 18.25
CA ASN A 200 -5.53 -4.67 18.97
C ASN A 200 -4.15 -4.09 19.26
N ARG A 201 -3.25 -4.93 19.76
CA ARG A 201 -1.84 -4.57 19.96
C ARG A 201 -1.18 -4.16 18.66
N TYR A 202 -1.33 -4.98 17.62
CA TYR A 202 -0.71 -4.74 16.32
C TYR A 202 -1.12 -3.40 15.73
N MET A 203 -2.41 -3.11 15.68
CA MET A 203 -2.92 -1.86 15.12
C MET A 203 -2.53 -0.63 15.95
N ARG A 204 -2.42 -0.76 17.30
CA ARG A 204 -1.87 0.33 18.12
C ARG A 204 -0.41 0.62 17.74
N LEU A 205 0.41 -0.42 17.55
CA LEU A 205 1.83 -0.26 17.15
C LEU A 205 1.96 0.36 15.75
N VAL A 206 1.17 -0.11 14.77
CA VAL A 206 1.17 0.43 13.41
C VAL A 206 0.78 1.92 13.38
N ASN A 207 -0.19 2.32 14.19
CA ASN A 207 -0.63 3.72 14.24
C ASN A 207 0.27 4.62 15.10
N ALA A 208 1.16 4.06 15.89
CA ALA A 208 2.15 4.79 16.69
C ALA A 208 3.51 4.94 15.96
N ALA A 209 3.74 4.19 14.88
CA ALA A 209 4.96 4.20 14.08
C ALA A 209 4.83 5.22 12.87
#